data_635696bd2690c44a3d7d6037787bc92e
#
_entry.id   635696bd2690c44a3d7d6037787bc92e
#
_cell.length_a   1.000
_cell.length_b   1.000
_cell.length_c   1.000
_cell.angle_alpha   90.00
_cell.angle_beta   90.00
_cell.angle_gamma   90.00
#
_symmetry.space_group_name_H-M   'P 1'
#
loop_
_entity.id
_entity.type
_entity.pdbx_description
1 polymer ?
#
loop_
_entity_poly.entity_id
_entity_poly.type
_entity_poly.pdbx_seq_one_letter_code
_entity_poly.pdbx_strand_id
1 'polypeptide(L)'
;MKSLEIEEKINKIKWCRRSNSSHFLLSTNDKTIKLWKVFDKSLKVVAENNLSNELTPSGPVGGGGVPRPPPRSSFKDPSLLKLPRMTHHDTVVAAVPRRTYANAHAYHINSISVNSDGETFISSDDLRVNLWNLNIQDQSFNIVDIKPANMEELTEVITAAEFHPTSCNWFMYASSKGTIKLADMRQRALCDEHSKRMPPLWYECVYDDGFFFNPLIVFEQEEDASSRSFFSEIISSISDVRFSNDGRYIVSRDYLTVKVWDVNMERQPVKTIPIHEHLRPRLCDTYENDSIFDKFEVVFSGDAENVMTGSYNNNFMIYPTDQEKDTEIVLQADKSAFKAKKVGVPTPMNRGANGKKNGSRSTSPVGPGSRMKKETDADQIDFNKKILHMSWHPYEDSIAIAATNNVWPLPPSHLYLHLIVVRGNIN
;
A
#
# COMPACT_ATOMS: atom_id res chain seq x y z
N MET A 1 1.20 5.90 -24.40
CA MET A 1 1.62 5.17 -23.19
C MET A 1 2.15 3.83 -23.66
N LYS A 2 3.41 3.49 -23.42
CA LYS A 2 3.86 2.13 -23.68
C LYS A 2 3.42 1.30 -22.46
N SER A 3 2.55 0.31 -22.67
CA SER A 3 2.26 -0.68 -21.63
C SER A 3 3.55 -1.47 -21.37
N LEU A 4 3.90 -1.59 -20.09
CA LEU A 4 4.90 -2.55 -19.68
C LEU A 4 4.16 -3.89 -19.61
N GLU A 5 4.56 -4.84 -20.45
CA GLU A 5 4.11 -6.22 -20.30
C GLU A 5 4.76 -6.76 -19.03
N ILE A 6 3.94 -6.96 -18.01
CA ILE A 6 4.34 -7.64 -16.77
C ILE A 6 3.69 -9.00 -16.84
N GLU A 7 4.50 -10.03 -16.97
CA GLU A 7 4.05 -11.43 -17.13
C GLU A 7 3.36 -11.95 -15.86
N GLU A 8 3.67 -11.38 -14.69
CA GLU A 8 3.19 -11.84 -13.40
C GLU A 8 2.61 -10.69 -12.59
N LYS A 9 1.74 -11.01 -11.64
CA LYS A 9 1.17 -10.07 -10.69
C LYS A 9 2.27 -9.35 -9.90
N ILE A 10 2.11 -8.02 -9.72
CA ILE A 10 2.93 -7.23 -8.80
C ILE A 10 2.40 -7.44 -7.38
N ASN A 11 3.25 -7.96 -6.48
CA ASN A 11 2.86 -8.19 -5.10
C ASN A 11 3.08 -6.96 -4.23
N LYS A 12 4.26 -6.32 -4.33
CA LYS A 12 4.62 -5.14 -3.53
C LYS A 12 5.42 -4.13 -4.35
N ILE A 13 5.27 -2.86 -3.97
CA ILE A 13 5.99 -1.72 -4.54
C ILE A 13 6.54 -0.87 -3.40
N LYS A 14 7.80 -0.46 -3.49
CA LYS A 14 8.43 0.47 -2.55
C LYS A 14 9.32 1.47 -3.27
N TRP A 15 9.19 2.75 -2.93
CA TRP A 15 10.09 3.78 -3.39
C TRP A 15 11.42 3.68 -2.66
N CYS A 16 12.51 3.81 -3.40
CA CYS A 16 13.84 4.00 -2.82
C CYS A 16 14.02 5.44 -2.37
N ARG A 17 14.87 5.68 -1.36
CA ARG A 17 15.26 7.03 -0.99
C ARG A 17 15.81 7.76 -2.20
N ARG A 18 15.46 9.04 -2.32
CA ARG A 18 15.89 9.86 -3.44
C ARG A 18 17.42 10.08 -3.35
N SER A 19 18.15 9.51 -4.30
CA SER A 19 19.56 9.78 -4.51
C SER A 19 19.68 10.66 -5.76
N ASN A 20 20.09 11.87 -5.60
CA ASN A 20 20.21 12.86 -6.68
C ASN A 20 18.85 13.21 -7.34
N SER A 21 18.85 13.48 -8.65
CA SER A 21 17.66 13.83 -9.43
C SER A 21 16.85 12.63 -9.95
N SER A 22 17.29 11.40 -9.64
CA SER A 22 16.63 10.19 -10.14
C SER A 22 15.72 9.57 -9.09
N HIS A 23 14.55 9.14 -9.52
CA HIS A 23 13.62 8.38 -8.69
C HIS A 23 13.74 6.90 -9.01
N PHE A 24 13.90 6.08 -7.98
CA PHE A 24 13.95 4.63 -8.10
C PHE A 24 12.80 3.97 -7.36
N LEU A 25 12.30 2.90 -7.94
CA LEU A 25 11.18 2.11 -7.43
C LEU A 25 11.56 0.64 -7.47
N LEU A 26 11.34 -0.07 -6.37
CA LEU A 26 11.37 -1.55 -6.35
C LEU A 26 9.97 -2.09 -6.54
N SER A 27 9.83 -3.11 -7.37
CA SER A 27 8.60 -3.90 -7.49
C SER A 27 8.92 -5.38 -7.39
N THR A 28 8.02 -6.16 -6.81
CA THR A 28 8.15 -7.61 -6.73
C THR A 28 7.03 -8.28 -7.51
N ASN A 29 7.43 -9.32 -8.23
CA ASN A 29 6.53 -10.40 -8.65
C ASN A 29 6.64 -11.54 -7.63
N ASP A 30 6.14 -12.74 -7.96
CA ASP A 30 6.16 -13.87 -7.03
C ASP A 30 7.57 -14.28 -6.59
N LYS A 31 8.56 -14.25 -7.48
CA LYS A 31 9.93 -14.71 -7.19
C LYS A 31 11.04 -13.74 -7.63
N THR A 32 10.68 -12.64 -8.28
CA THR A 32 11.65 -11.69 -8.81
C THR A 32 11.38 -10.28 -8.31
N ILE A 33 12.45 -9.50 -8.16
CA ILE A 33 12.39 -8.11 -7.77
C ILE A 33 13.01 -7.28 -8.87
N LYS A 34 12.38 -6.19 -9.27
CA LYS A 34 12.88 -5.30 -10.33
C LYS A 34 13.08 -3.89 -9.78
N LEU A 35 14.25 -3.33 -10.05
CA LEU A 35 14.56 -1.93 -9.78
C LEU A 35 14.26 -1.10 -11.02
N TRP A 36 13.38 -0.12 -10.90
CA TRP A 36 12.96 0.77 -11.96
C TRP A 36 13.53 2.16 -11.74
N LYS A 37 13.99 2.78 -12.82
CA LYS A 37 14.25 4.22 -12.84
C LYS A 37 13.03 4.92 -13.39
N VAL A 38 12.46 5.84 -12.61
CA VAL A 38 11.32 6.68 -12.97
C VAL A 38 11.84 8.10 -13.25
N PHE A 39 11.46 8.65 -14.40
CA PHE A 39 11.91 9.97 -14.82
C PHE A 39 10.93 10.62 -15.79
N ASP A 40 11.01 11.93 -15.87
CA ASP A 40 10.24 12.70 -16.82
C ASP A 40 10.92 12.67 -18.20
N LYS A 41 10.18 12.15 -19.20
CA LYS A 41 10.60 12.08 -20.59
C LYS A 41 9.89 13.15 -21.38
N SER A 42 10.65 14.09 -21.95
CA SER A 42 10.09 15.07 -22.87
C SER A 42 9.77 14.42 -24.21
N LEU A 43 8.55 14.56 -24.66
CA LEU A 43 8.12 14.20 -26.00
C LEU A 43 8.40 15.38 -26.94
N LYS A 44 9.00 15.07 -28.07
CA LYS A 44 9.29 16.04 -29.12
C LYS A 44 8.51 15.65 -30.37
N VAL A 45 7.84 16.62 -30.96
CA VAL A 45 7.22 16.46 -32.28
C VAL A 45 8.22 16.89 -33.32
N VAL A 46 8.43 16.07 -34.32
CA VAL A 46 9.27 16.35 -35.47
C VAL A 46 8.35 16.85 -36.57
N ALA A 47 8.50 18.11 -36.93
CA ALA A 47 7.77 18.68 -38.07
C ALA A 47 8.47 18.27 -39.36
N GLU A 48 7.77 17.52 -40.22
CA GLU A 48 8.19 17.20 -41.59
C GLU A 48 7.88 18.38 -42.50
N ASN A 49 8.84 19.24 -42.70
CA ASN A 49 8.66 20.40 -43.58
C ASN A 49 8.84 20.08 -45.08
N ASN A 50 9.04 18.81 -45.41
CA ASN A 50 9.33 18.34 -46.78
C ASN A 50 8.13 17.78 -47.50
N LEU A 51 7.00 17.64 -46.82
CA LEU A 51 5.72 17.31 -47.48
C LEU A 51 5.13 18.59 -48.02
N SER A 52 5.04 18.69 -49.34
CA SER A 52 4.30 19.76 -50.00
C SER A 52 2.81 19.59 -49.69
N ASN A 53 2.27 20.45 -48.83
CA ASN A 53 0.83 20.65 -48.70
C ASN A 53 0.30 21.41 -49.92
N GLU A 54 0.44 20.87 -51.12
CA GLU A 54 -0.35 21.28 -52.25
C GLU A 54 -1.74 20.67 -52.10
N LEU A 55 -2.57 21.31 -51.28
CA LEU A 55 -4.01 21.25 -51.43
C LEU A 55 -4.30 21.72 -52.85
N THR A 56 -4.51 20.76 -53.73
CA THR A 56 -5.07 21.07 -55.07
C THR A 56 -6.36 21.88 -54.89
N PRO A 57 -6.49 23.04 -55.50
CA PRO A 57 -7.73 23.80 -55.41
C PRO A 57 -8.84 22.94 -55.98
N SER A 58 -9.93 22.87 -55.25
CA SER A 58 -11.17 22.20 -55.64
C SER A 58 -11.69 22.80 -56.96
N GLY A 59 -11.43 22.09 -58.04
CA GLY A 59 -12.13 22.33 -59.32
C GLY A 59 -13.59 21.84 -59.23
N PRO A 60 -14.51 22.39 -60.03
CA PRO A 60 -15.91 22.08 -59.89
C PRO A 60 -16.22 20.62 -60.21
N VAL A 61 -17.13 20.09 -59.44
CA VAL A 61 -17.63 18.72 -59.51
C VAL A 61 -18.34 18.49 -60.84
N GLY A 62 -17.80 17.65 -61.69
CA GLY A 62 -18.44 17.17 -62.90
C GLY A 62 -17.95 15.76 -63.23
N GLY A 63 -18.83 14.77 -63.10
CA GLY A 63 -18.77 13.50 -63.77
C GLY A 63 -17.96 12.36 -63.19
N GLY A 64 -18.62 11.27 -62.91
CA GLY A 64 -18.18 9.99 -62.38
C GLY A 64 -16.84 9.47 -62.87
N GLY A 65 -15.90 9.33 -61.97
CA GLY A 65 -14.63 8.68 -62.16
C GLY A 65 -14.14 8.01 -60.91
N VAL A 66 -13.64 6.79 -61.07
CA VAL A 66 -13.01 5.91 -60.09
C VAL A 66 -12.01 6.70 -59.25
N PRO A 67 -11.93 6.52 -57.90
CA PRO A 67 -10.96 7.18 -57.06
C PRO A 67 -9.53 6.81 -57.49
N ARG A 68 -8.80 7.81 -57.98
CA ARG A 68 -7.39 7.66 -58.31
C ARG A 68 -6.58 7.69 -57.01
N PRO A 69 -5.64 6.75 -56.78
CA PRO A 69 -4.76 6.80 -55.62
C PRO A 69 -3.98 8.15 -55.64
N PRO A 70 -3.73 8.74 -54.46
CA PRO A 70 -3.02 10.02 -54.36
C PRO A 70 -1.65 9.92 -55.04
N PRO A 71 -1.20 10.95 -55.77
CA PRO A 71 0.10 10.91 -56.42
C PRO A 71 1.20 10.77 -55.40
N ARG A 72 2.10 9.80 -55.60
CA ARG A 72 3.32 9.65 -54.78
C ARG A 72 4.05 10.99 -54.86
N SER A 73 4.28 11.62 -53.68
CA SER A 73 5.06 12.84 -53.55
C SER A 73 6.48 12.61 -54.11
N SER A 74 6.74 13.07 -55.31
CA SER A 74 8.09 13.10 -55.88
C SER A 74 8.83 14.31 -55.31
N PHE A 75 9.96 14.10 -54.65
CA PHE A 75 10.91 15.14 -54.29
C PHE A 75 11.35 15.84 -55.59
N LYS A 76 10.93 17.06 -55.82
CA LYS A 76 11.24 17.79 -57.06
C LYS A 76 12.67 18.35 -57.10
N ASP A 77 13.29 18.59 -55.95
CA ASP A 77 14.64 19.13 -55.88
C ASP A 77 15.29 18.83 -54.50
N PRO A 78 16.45 18.17 -54.46
CA PRO A 78 17.18 17.92 -53.22
C PRO A 78 17.65 19.18 -52.50
N SER A 79 17.79 20.30 -53.17
CA SER A 79 18.21 21.57 -52.57
C SER A 79 17.11 22.23 -51.74
N LEU A 80 15.85 21.78 -51.87
CA LEU A 80 14.71 22.24 -51.11
C LEU A 80 14.48 21.44 -49.82
N LEU A 81 15.30 20.43 -49.51
CA LEU A 81 15.23 19.66 -48.29
C LEU A 81 15.47 20.55 -47.07
N LYS A 82 14.48 20.65 -46.21
CA LYS A 82 14.60 21.32 -44.92
C LYS A 82 14.83 20.33 -43.81
N LEU A 83 15.77 20.63 -42.96
CA LEU A 83 16.00 19.82 -41.75
C LEU A 83 14.72 19.79 -40.89
N PRO A 84 14.34 18.64 -40.38
CA PRO A 84 13.16 18.52 -39.53
C PRO A 84 13.36 19.37 -38.29
N ARG A 85 12.35 20.15 -37.92
CA ARG A 85 12.36 20.99 -36.72
C ARG A 85 11.74 20.22 -35.59
N MET A 86 12.50 20.02 -34.50
CA MET A 86 11.98 19.43 -33.29
C MET A 86 11.40 20.50 -32.37
N THR A 87 10.14 20.33 -32.00
CA THR A 87 9.46 21.17 -31.02
C THR A 87 9.09 20.32 -29.80
N HIS A 88 9.23 20.87 -28.60
CA HIS A 88 8.75 20.23 -27.38
C HIS A 88 7.22 20.16 -27.44
N HIS A 89 6.66 18.98 -27.16
CA HIS A 89 5.21 18.77 -27.19
C HIS A 89 4.64 18.59 -25.79
N ASP A 90 5.19 17.64 -25.04
CA ASP A 90 4.65 17.28 -23.73
C ASP A 90 5.72 16.57 -22.90
N THR A 91 5.48 16.45 -21.60
CA THR A 91 6.32 15.69 -20.68
C THR A 91 5.51 14.51 -20.12
N VAL A 92 6.02 13.30 -20.24
CA VAL A 92 5.38 12.09 -19.73
C VAL A 92 6.30 11.38 -18.76
N VAL A 93 5.73 10.83 -17.69
CA VAL A 93 6.47 9.97 -16.76
C VAL A 93 6.77 8.64 -17.44
N ALA A 94 8.03 8.26 -17.45
CA ALA A 94 8.52 7.00 -18.00
C ALA A 94 9.22 6.18 -16.90
N ALA A 95 9.04 4.86 -16.94
CA ALA A 95 9.74 3.91 -16.09
C ALA A 95 10.54 2.93 -16.96
N VAL A 96 11.78 2.68 -16.58
CA VAL A 96 12.67 1.74 -17.27
C VAL A 96 13.30 0.81 -16.24
N PRO A 97 13.25 -0.53 -16.45
CA PRO A 97 13.91 -1.49 -15.57
C PRO A 97 15.43 -1.30 -15.63
N ARG A 98 16.08 -1.30 -14.50
CA ARG A 98 17.53 -1.15 -14.37
C ARG A 98 18.23 -2.42 -13.95
N ARG A 99 17.66 -3.11 -12.96
CA ARG A 99 18.20 -4.34 -12.41
C ARG A 99 17.06 -5.31 -12.10
N THR A 100 17.39 -6.59 -12.13
CA THR A 100 16.50 -7.67 -11.73
C THR A 100 17.23 -8.54 -10.74
N TYR A 101 16.65 -8.73 -9.56
CA TYR A 101 17.15 -9.58 -8.49
C TYR A 101 16.29 -10.84 -8.47
N ALA A 102 16.90 -11.99 -8.70
CA ALA A 102 16.22 -13.27 -8.87
C ALA A 102 16.99 -14.40 -8.18
N ASN A 103 16.42 -15.62 -8.24
CA ASN A 103 17.05 -16.87 -7.80
C ASN A 103 17.33 -16.99 -6.28
N ALA A 104 16.71 -16.16 -5.43
CA ALA A 104 16.88 -16.24 -3.98
C ALA A 104 15.64 -16.75 -3.25
N HIS A 105 14.45 -16.62 -3.84
CA HIS A 105 13.19 -16.99 -3.22
C HIS A 105 12.60 -18.26 -3.83
N ALA A 106 12.28 -19.22 -2.97
CA ALA A 106 11.56 -20.45 -3.36
C ALA A 106 10.05 -20.26 -3.30
N TYR A 107 9.57 -19.43 -2.38
CA TYR A 107 8.17 -19.08 -2.16
C TYR A 107 7.86 -17.67 -2.66
N HIS A 108 6.58 -17.29 -2.64
CA HIS A 108 6.14 -15.98 -3.10
C HIS A 108 6.66 -14.88 -2.19
N ILE A 109 7.21 -13.83 -2.79
CA ILE A 109 7.68 -12.66 -2.05
C ILE A 109 6.47 -11.92 -1.50
N ASN A 110 6.38 -11.82 -0.18
CA ASN A 110 5.27 -11.17 0.52
C ASN A 110 5.57 -9.72 0.89
N SER A 111 6.85 -9.36 1.07
CA SER A 111 7.23 -7.99 1.44
C SER A 111 8.61 -7.60 0.93
N ILE A 112 8.79 -6.29 0.76
CA ILE A 112 10.06 -5.64 0.49
C ILE A 112 10.18 -4.38 1.33
N SER A 113 11.37 -4.06 1.79
CA SER A 113 11.65 -2.83 2.51
C SER A 113 13.03 -2.31 2.18
N VAL A 114 13.11 -1.00 1.86
CA VAL A 114 14.38 -0.32 1.58
C VAL A 114 14.95 0.16 2.90
N ASN A 115 16.25 -0.06 3.09
CA ASN A 115 16.94 0.34 4.30
C ASN A 115 17.15 1.86 4.39
N SER A 116 17.34 2.34 5.61
CA SER A 116 17.62 3.73 5.89
C SER A 116 18.98 4.20 5.35
N ASP A 117 19.92 3.31 5.05
CA ASP A 117 21.20 3.59 4.39
C ASP A 117 21.04 4.01 2.91
N GLY A 118 19.91 3.67 2.27
CA GLY A 118 19.66 3.93 0.86
C GLY A 118 20.48 3.06 -0.10
N GLU A 119 21.20 2.05 0.41
CA GLU A 119 22.05 1.15 -0.37
C GLU A 119 21.57 -0.30 -0.36
N THR A 120 20.90 -0.69 0.72
CA THR A 120 20.42 -2.06 0.90
C THR A 120 18.89 -2.14 0.97
N PHE A 121 18.35 -3.32 0.74
CA PHE A 121 16.95 -3.62 0.94
C PHE A 121 16.76 -5.09 1.34
N ILE A 122 15.68 -5.40 2.04
CA ILE A 122 15.27 -6.76 2.32
C ILE A 122 14.06 -7.15 1.47
N SER A 123 13.98 -8.45 1.20
CA SER A 123 12.80 -9.12 0.67
C SER A 123 12.51 -10.35 1.48
N SER A 124 11.24 -10.62 1.76
CA SER A 124 10.84 -11.81 2.50
C SER A 124 9.88 -12.68 1.70
N ASP A 125 10.04 -13.98 1.83
CA ASP A 125 9.05 -14.99 1.48
C ASP A 125 8.52 -15.67 2.75
N ASP A 126 7.79 -16.76 2.61
CA ASP A 126 7.17 -17.46 3.74
C ASP A 126 8.18 -18.02 4.76
N LEU A 127 9.42 -18.30 4.36
CA LEU A 127 10.42 -18.97 5.19
C LEU A 127 11.72 -18.20 5.36
N ARG A 128 12.00 -17.21 4.50
CA ARG A 128 13.29 -16.53 4.44
C ARG A 128 13.16 -15.02 4.34
N VAL A 129 14.14 -14.32 4.92
CA VAL A 129 14.40 -12.91 4.65
C VAL A 129 15.79 -12.80 4.04
N ASN A 130 15.86 -12.20 2.87
CA ASN A 130 17.09 -11.99 2.12
C ASN A 130 17.45 -10.49 2.09
N LEU A 131 18.72 -10.20 2.38
CA LEU A 131 19.32 -8.88 2.26
C LEU A 131 20.00 -8.75 0.90
N TRP A 132 19.78 -7.61 0.23
CA TRP A 132 20.30 -7.29 -1.07
C TRP A 132 21.01 -5.94 -1.05
N ASN A 133 21.95 -5.75 -1.99
CA ASN A 133 22.49 -4.44 -2.30
C ASN A 133 21.82 -3.91 -3.59
N LEU A 134 21.35 -2.67 -3.58
CA LEU A 134 20.72 -2.01 -4.74
C LEU A 134 21.62 -1.93 -5.97
N ASN A 135 22.95 -1.98 -5.77
CA ASN A 135 23.93 -1.89 -6.84
C ASN A 135 24.41 -3.25 -7.36
N ILE A 136 24.15 -4.36 -6.64
CA ILE A 136 24.63 -5.70 -6.94
C ILE A 136 23.43 -6.63 -7.10
N GLN A 137 23.16 -7.08 -8.32
CA GLN A 137 21.95 -7.87 -8.61
C GLN A 137 22.11 -9.37 -8.37
N ASP A 138 23.35 -9.88 -8.37
CA ASP A 138 23.65 -11.31 -8.41
C ASP A 138 24.00 -11.87 -7.02
N GLN A 139 23.91 -11.05 -5.96
CA GLN A 139 24.24 -11.47 -4.60
C GLN A 139 23.11 -11.13 -3.64
N SER A 140 22.71 -12.12 -2.87
CA SER A 140 21.81 -11.98 -1.74
C SER A 140 22.38 -12.68 -0.52
N PHE A 141 22.10 -12.15 0.65
CA PHE A 141 22.48 -12.76 1.92
C PHE A 141 21.20 -13.17 2.66
N ASN A 142 21.11 -14.44 3.00
CA ASN A 142 20.02 -14.92 3.82
C ASN A 142 20.28 -14.48 5.29
N ILE A 143 19.45 -13.61 5.82
CA ILE A 143 19.57 -13.09 7.20
C ILE A 143 18.56 -13.70 8.17
N VAL A 144 17.50 -14.35 7.66
CA VAL A 144 16.54 -15.15 8.43
C VAL A 144 16.20 -16.39 7.63
N ASP A 145 16.29 -17.57 8.23
CA ASP A 145 15.86 -18.84 7.65
C ASP A 145 15.15 -19.67 8.72
N ILE A 146 13.81 -19.66 8.68
CA ILE A 146 12.96 -20.42 9.61
C ILE A 146 12.58 -21.80 9.05
N LYS A 147 13.16 -22.19 7.91
CA LYS A 147 12.86 -23.46 7.28
C LYS A 147 13.34 -24.61 8.17
N PRO A 148 12.45 -25.48 8.68
CA PRO A 148 12.86 -26.63 9.45
C PRO A 148 13.55 -27.69 8.57
N ALA A 149 14.32 -28.58 9.18
CA ALA A 149 14.93 -29.73 8.50
C ALA A 149 13.85 -30.66 7.89
N ASN A 150 12.78 -30.88 8.63
CA ASN A 150 11.58 -31.59 8.15
C ASN A 150 10.41 -30.59 8.02
N MET A 151 9.85 -30.48 6.81
CA MET A 151 8.72 -29.56 6.54
C MET A 151 7.45 -29.89 7.33
N GLU A 152 7.30 -31.08 7.87
CA GLU A 152 6.18 -31.45 8.76
C GLU A 152 6.27 -30.74 10.12
N GLU A 153 7.46 -30.27 10.50
CA GLU A 153 7.71 -29.52 11.74
C GLU A 153 7.50 -28.02 11.57
N LEU A 154 7.09 -27.56 10.37
CA LEU A 154 6.83 -26.15 10.13
C LEU A 154 5.66 -25.66 10.98
N THR A 155 5.94 -24.73 11.88
CA THR A 155 4.94 -24.20 12.80
C THR A 155 4.51 -22.78 12.51
N GLU A 156 5.30 -22.01 11.77
CA GLU A 156 5.03 -20.62 11.46
C GLU A 156 5.59 -20.23 10.10
N VAL A 157 5.02 -19.22 9.46
CA VAL A 157 5.52 -18.60 8.25
C VAL A 157 5.69 -17.10 8.44
N ILE A 158 6.65 -16.52 7.72
CA ILE A 158 6.87 -15.06 7.70
C ILE A 158 5.80 -14.43 6.82
N THR A 159 5.11 -13.44 7.36
CA THR A 159 3.99 -12.78 6.66
C THR A 159 4.32 -11.36 6.20
N ALA A 160 5.20 -10.67 6.91
CA ALA A 160 5.66 -9.32 6.56
C ALA A 160 7.05 -9.05 7.16
N ALA A 161 7.84 -8.17 6.53
CA ALA A 161 9.10 -7.70 7.07
C ALA A 161 9.35 -6.24 6.66
N GLU A 162 9.95 -5.46 7.58
CA GLU A 162 10.26 -4.06 7.35
C GLU A 162 11.55 -3.64 8.06
N PHE A 163 12.36 -2.80 7.40
CA PHE A 163 13.50 -2.14 8.03
C PHE A 163 13.06 -1.02 8.95
N HIS A 164 13.85 -0.79 9.99
CA HIS A 164 13.68 0.37 10.85
C HIS A 164 13.95 1.67 10.07
N PRO A 165 13.11 2.71 10.19
CA PRO A 165 13.17 3.89 9.33
C PRO A 165 14.43 4.73 9.50
N THR A 166 15.08 4.69 10.66
CA THR A 166 16.26 5.50 10.98
C THR A 166 17.52 4.69 11.28
N SER A 167 17.38 3.47 11.81
CA SER A 167 18.49 2.59 12.16
C SER A 167 18.72 1.54 11.09
N CYS A 168 19.82 1.62 10.36
CA CYS A 168 20.10 0.73 9.22
C CYS A 168 20.36 -0.73 9.60
N ASN A 169 20.60 -1.02 10.87
CA ASN A 169 20.90 -2.38 11.32
C ASN A 169 19.71 -3.13 11.88
N TRP A 170 18.60 -2.46 12.13
CA TRP A 170 17.43 -3.05 12.72
C TRP A 170 16.34 -3.30 11.67
N PHE A 171 15.74 -4.46 11.75
CA PHE A 171 14.55 -4.82 10.98
C PHE A 171 13.62 -5.68 11.81
N MET A 172 12.37 -5.71 11.46
CA MET A 172 11.38 -6.59 12.06
C MET A 172 10.79 -7.53 11.02
N TYR A 173 10.30 -8.67 11.49
CA TYR A 173 9.45 -9.55 10.70
C TYR A 173 8.33 -10.12 11.56
N ALA A 174 7.19 -10.29 10.94
CA ALA A 174 5.98 -10.81 11.56
C ALA A 174 5.70 -12.22 11.08
N SER A 175 4.99 -12.99 11.90
CA SER A 175 4.68 -14.38 11.60
C SER A 175 3.18 -14.69 11.64
N SER A 176 2.83 -15.84 11.09
CA SER A 176 1.48 -16.39 11.14
C SER A 176 1.03 -16.78 12.56
N LYS A 177 1.94 -16.84 13.53
CA LYS A 177 1.60 -17.07 14.95
C LYS A 177 1.18 -15.82 15.71
N GLY A 178 1.12 -14.65 15.05
CA GLY A 178 0.80 -13.39 15.72
C GLY A 178 1.98 -12.75 16.45
N THR A 179 3.20 -13.20 16.21
CA THR A 179 4.42 -12.66 16.82
C THR A 179 5.12 -11.69 15.88
N ILE A 180 5.72 -10.64 16.43
CA ILE A 180 6.63 -9.73 15.74
C ILE A 180 8.01 -9.92 16.34
N LYS A 181 9.01 -10.10 15.50
CA LYS A 181 10.39 -10.31 15.90
C LYS A 181 11.23 -9.12 15.40
N LEU A 182 11.89 -8.42 16.33
CA LEU A 182 12.79 -7.31 16.04
C LEU A 182 14.23 -7.80 16.18
N ALA A 183 15.01 -7.67 15.12
CA ALA A 183 16.37 -8.21 15.01
C ALA A 183 17.40 -7.12 14.71
N ASP A 184 18.62 -7.31 15.24
CA ASP A 184 19.80 -6.48 14.97
C ASP A 184 20.83 -7.28 14.15
N MET A 185 21.06 -6.88 12.90
CA MET A 185 21.99 -7.53 11.98
C MET A 185 23.48 -7.48 12.44
N ARG A 186 23.82 -6.63 13.40
CA ARG A 186 25.20 -6.54 13.93
C ARG A 186 25.57 -7.68 14.86
N GLN A 187 24.56 -8.32 15.44
CA GLN A 187 24.79 -9.30 16.48
C GLN A 187 25.12 -10.68 15.90
N ARG A 188 24.41 -11.09 14.84
CA ARG A 188 24.63 -12.38 14.16
C ARG A 188 24.34 -12.26 12.67
N ALA A 189 24.97 -13.16 11.90
CA ALA A 189 24.73 -13.25 10.44
C ALA A 189 23.33 -13.80 10.14
N LEU A 190 22.84 -14.75 10.96
CA LEU A 190 21.45 -15.23 10.92
C LEU A 190 20.69 -14.71 12.15
N CYS A 191 19.54 -14.09 11.89
CA CYS A 191 18.68 -13.45 12.88
C CYS A 191 17.40 -14.28 13.14
N ASP A 192 17.49 -15.60 13.00
CA ASP A 192 16.37 -16.55 13.08
C ASP A 192 16.30 -17.33 14.38
N GLU A 193 17.36 -17.31 15.19
CA GLU A 193 17.33 -17.99 16.47
C GLU A 193 16.22 -17.38 17.34
N HIS A 194 15.23 -18.22 17.59
CA HIS A 194 14.19 -17.92 18.56
C HIS A 194 14.86 -17.67 19.89
N SER A 195 14.65 -16.49 20.46
CA SER A 195 14.88 -16.33 21.88
C SER A 195 14.07 -17.41 22.57
N LYS A 196 14.75 -18.45 23.07
CA LYS A 196 14.09 -19.36 23.98
C LYS A 196 13.40 -18.48 24.99
N ARG A 197 12.07 -18.64 25.15
CA ARG A 197 11.31 -17.95 26.19
C ARG A 197 12.22 -17.83 27.42
N MET A 198 12.57 -16.60 27.82
CA MET A 198 13.20 -16.41 29.09
C MET A 198 12.30 -17.07 30.15
N PRO A 199 12.78 -18.04 30.94
CA PRO A 199 12.01 -18.48 32.06
C PRO A 199 11.73 -17.27 32.95
N PRO A 200 10.58 -17.24 33.65
CA PRO A 200 10.23 -16.12 34.50
C PRO A 200 11.37 -15.82 35.44
N LEU A 201 11.68 -14.60 35.67
CA LEU A 201 12.69 -13.81 36.38
C LEU A 201 13.42 -14.40 37.63
N TRP A 202 13.47 -15.68 37.84
CA TRP A 202 14.03 -16.31 39.05
C TRP A 202 15.26 -17.22 38.84
N TYR A 203 15.78 -17.30 37.59
CA TYR A 203 17.04 -17.98 37.34
C TYR A 203 18.12 -16.93 37.05
N GLU A 204 18.81 -16.49 38.12
CA GLU A 204 20.18 -15.97 38.03
C GLU A 204 21.06 -17.08 37.44
N CYS A 205 21.21 -17.13 36.13
CA CYS A 205 22.34 -17.82 35.53
C CYS A 205 23.53 -16.89 35.64
N VAL A 206 24.19 -16.92 36.75
CA VAL A 206 25.58 -16.45 36.88
C VAL A 206 26.43 -17.42 36.06
N TYR A 207 26.71 -17.05 34.81
CA TYR A 207 27.87 -17.59 34.10
C TYR A 207 28.89 -16.47 33.97
N ASP A 208 30.04 -16.76 34.48
CA ASP A 208 31.28 -16.02 34.33
C ASP A 208 31.48 -15.65 32.84
N ASP A 209 31.85 -14.40 32.57
CA ASP A 209 32.19 -13.84 31.26
C ASP A 209 31.06 -13.62 30.22
N GLY A 210 30.48 -12.44 30.27
CA GLY A 210 29.88 -11.80 29.08
C GLY A 210 28.37 -11.60 29.13
N PHE A 211 27.99 -10.37 29.00
CA PHE A 211 26.62 -9.92 28.76
C PHE A 211 25.99 -10.70 27.62
N PHE A 212 25.06 -11.59 27.90
CA PHE A 212 24.20 -12.18 26.90
C PHE A 212 23.11 -11.16 26.50
N PHE A 213 23.40 -10.37 25.48
CA PHE A 213 22.34 -9.65 24.78
C PHE A 213 21.50 -10.66 24.02
N ASN A 214 20.22 -10.71 24.30
CA ASN A 214 19.27 -11.47 23.52
C ASN A 214 19.12 -10.78 22.14
N PRO A 215 19.53 -11.39 21.02
CA PRO A 215 19.62 -10.71 19.74
C PRO A 215 18.27 -10.47 19.09
N LEU A 216 17.19 -11.00 19.66
CA LEU A 216 15.86 -10.96 19.08
C LEU A 216 14.84 -10.55 20.14
N ILE A 217 14.17 -9.43 19.94
CA ILE A 217 13.05 -8.98 20.76
C ILE A 217 11.76 -9.51 20.13
N VAL A 218 10.94 -10.21 20.92
CA VAL A 218 9.67 -10.79 20.44
C VAL A 218 8.51 -10.07 21.11
N PHE A 219 7.65 -9.49 20.30
CA PHE A 219 6.37 -8.91 20.70
C PHE A 219 5.28 -9.96 20.52
N GLU A 220 4.69 -10.39 21.60
CA GLU A 220 3.63 -11.40 21.64
C GLU A 220 2.64 -11.04 22.74
N GLN A 221 1.36 -11.05 22.41
CA GLN A 221 0.31 -10.94 23.40
C GLN A 221 -0.04 -12.34 23.91
N GLU A 222 0.13 -12.58 25.22
CA GLU A 222 -0.30 -13.84 25.82
C GLU A 222 -1.82 -13.98 25.76
N GLU A 223 -2.29 -15.04 25.11
CA GLU A 223 -3.70 -15.43 25.10
C GLU A 223 -3.97 -16.47 26.17
N ASP A 224 -5.10 -16.29 26.86
CA ASP A 224 -5.56 -17.30 27.83
C ASP A 224 -5.80 -18.64 27.13
N ALA A 225 -5.19 -19.70 27.66
CA ALA A 225 -5.32 -21.06 27.09
C ALA A 225 -6.78 -21.55 27.00
N SER A 226 -7.68 -20.99 27.84
CA SER A 226 -9.11 -21.30 27.83
C SER A 226 -9.89 -20.71 26.68
N SER A 227 -9.35 -19.69 25.99
CA SER A 227 -10.01 -18.99 24.87
C SER A 227 -9.59 -19.53 23.49
N ARG A 228 -8.69 -20.51 23.43
CA ARG A 228 -8.20 -21.07 22.17
C ARG A 228 -9.27 -21.87 21.46
N SER A 229 -9.63 -21.42 20.27
CA SER A 229 -10.52 -22.08 19.33
C SER A 229 -9.74 -22.57 18.11
N PHE A 230 -10.36 -23.36 17.25
CA PHE A 230 -9.76 -23.74 15.95
C PHE A 230 -9.30 -22.54 15.13
N PHE A 231 -10.03 -21.43 15.20
CA PHE A 231 -9.70 -20.22 14.45
C PHE A 231 -8.62 -19.34 15.10
N SER A 232 -8.25 -19.58 16.36
CA SER A 232 -7.34 -18.70 17.09
C SER A 232 -6.01 -18.48 16.36
N GLU A 233 -5.41 -19.55 15.84
CA GLU A 233 -4.15 -19.45 15.08
C GLU A 233 -4.32 -18.73 13.75
N ILE A 234 -5.48 -18.90 13.08
CA ILE A 234 -5.77 -18.26 11.80
C ILE A 234 -5.98 -16.76 11.98
N ILE A 235 -6.77 -16.36 12.97
CA ILE A 235 -7.10 -14.94 13.21
C ILE A 235 -5.95 -14.16 13.85
N SER A 236 -5.03 -14.83 14.55
CA SER A 236 -3.84 -14.19 15.13
C SER A 236 -2.74 -13.91 14.09
N SER A 237 -2.81 -14.56 12.93
CA SER A 237 -1.83 -14.35 11.85
C SER A 237 -1.75 -12.88 11.46
N ILE A 238 -0.53 -12.31 11.54
CA ILE A 238 -0.29 -10.91 11.20
C ILE A 238 -0.26 -10.76 9.69
N SER A 239 -1.14 -9.92 9.14
CA SER A 239 -1.22 -9.65 7.71
C SER A 239 -0.25 -8.56 7.26
N ASP A 240 0.04 -7.56 8.10
CA ASP A 240 1.00 -6.49 7.82
C ASP A 240 1.56 -5.90 9.11
N VAL A 241 2.77 -5.36 9.05
CA VAL A 241 3.47 -4.73 10.16
C VAL A 241 4.26 -3.52 9.65
N ARG A 242 4.19 -2.39 10.38
CA ARG A 242 4.87 -1.13 10.01
C ARG A 242 5.48 -0.44 11.21
N PHE A 243 6.64 0.19 10.99
CA PHE A 243 7.18 1.16 11.93
C PHE A 243 6.51 2.53 11.78
N SER A 244 6.42 3.27 12.88
CA SER A 244 6.23 4.72 12.83
C SER A 244 7.46 5.41 12.22
N ASN A 245 7.31 6.61 11.66
CA ASN A 245 8.41 7.34 11.00
C ASN A 245 9.61 7.61 11.91
N ASP A 246 9.38 7.75 13.21
CA ASP A 246 10.42 7.92 14.23
C ASP A 246 11.05 6.60 14.70
N GLY A 247 10.42 5.46 14.35
CA GLY A 247 10.85 4.12 14.72
C GLY A 247 10.50 3.70 16.14
N ARG A 248 9.75 4.51 16.89
CA ARG A 248 9.39 4.22 18.28
C ARG A 248 8.24 3.23 18.39
N TYR A 249 7.25 3.37 17.52
CA TYR A 249 6.07 2.52 17.55
C TYR A 249 6.07 1.53 16.40
N ILE A 250 5.46 0.38 16.66
CA ILE A 250 5.16 -0.63 15.65
C ILE A 250 3.64 -0.79 15.63
N VAL A 251 3.06 -0.85 14.44
CA VAL A 251 1.67 -1.24 14.26
C VAL A 251 1.60 -2.57 13.55
N SER A 252 0.77 -3.47 14.05
CA SER A 252 0.48 -4.76 13.45
C SER A 252 -1.00 -4.92 13.16
N ARG A 253 -1.32 -5.62 12.10
CA ARG A 253 -2.68 -5.97 11.71
C ARG A 253 -2.84 -7.47 11.72
N ASP A 254 -3.76 -7.99 12.52
CA ASP A 254 -4.29 -9.35 12.40
C ASP A 254 -5.70 -9.31 11.76
N TYR A 255 -6.40 -10.43 11.66
CA TYR A 255 -7.69 -10.44 11.00
C TYR A 255 -8.76 -9.61 11.72
N LEU A 256 -8.78 -9.64 13.05
CA LEU A 256 -9.81 -8.97 13.86
C LEU A 256 -9.38 -7.62 14.41
N THR A 257 -8.07 -7.42 14.66
CA THR A 257 -7.57 -6.26 15.41
C THR A 257 -6.39 -5.55 14.75
N VAL A 258 -6.19 -4.30 15.13
CA VAL A 258 -4.94 -3.57 14.96
C VAL A 258 -4.31 -3.37 16.32
N LYS A 259 -3.03 -3.66 16.46
CA LYS A 259 -2.29 -3.48 17.71
C LYS A 259 -1.16 -2.48 17.51
N VAL A 260 -1.02 -1.54 18.43
CA VAL A 260 0.09 -0.59 18.48
C VAL A 260 1.02 -1.00 19.62
N TRP A 261 2.30 -1.10 19.31
CA TRP A 261 3.35 -1.52 20.24
C TRP A 261 4.38 -0.41 20.42
N ASP A 262 4.95 -0.26 21.61
CA ASP A 262 6.14 0.54 21.82
C ASP A 262 7.37 -0.39 21.74
N VAL A 263 8.38 -0.01 20.95
CA VAL A 263 9.62 -0.81 20.80
C VAL A 263 10.30 -1.13 22.12
N ASN A 264 10.09 -0.30 23.13
CA ASN A 264 10.64 -0.49 24.46
C ASN A 264 9.73 -1.32 25.41
N MET A 265 8.58 -1.80 24.92
CA MET A 265 7.62 -2.55 25.74
C MET A 265 7.04 -3.73 24.94
N GLU A 266 7.76 -4.87 24.98
CA GLU A 266 7.46 -6.04 24.17
C GLU A 266 6.30 -6.90 24.70
N ARG A 267 5.98 -6.82 26.00
CA ARG A 267 5.05 -7.76 26.66
C ARG A 267 3.58 -7.56 26.32
N GLN A 268 3.20 -6.33 26.03
CA GLN A 268 1.80 -6.02 25.72
C GLN A 268 1.71 -4.83 24.77
N PRO A 269 0.70 -4.80 23.89
CA PRO A 269 0.46 -3.67 23.03
C PRO A 269 0.06 -2.44 23.86
N VAL A 270 0.50 -1.27 23.43
CA VAL A 270 0.09 0.02 23.99
C VAL A 270 -1.42 0.23 23.78
N LYS A 271 -1.92 -0.15 22.60
CA LYS A 271 -3.33 -0.06 22.25
C LYS A 271 -3.75 -1.23 21.36
N THR A 272 -4.92 -1.80 21.65
CA THR A 272 -5.57 -2.79 20.78
C THR A 272 -6.87 -2.21 20.28
N ILE A 273 -7.04 -2.16 18.96
CA ILE A 273 -8.20 -1.57 18.28
C ILE A 273 -8.99 -2.70 17.61
N PRO A 274 -10.23 -2.97 18.03
CA PRO A 274 -11.06 -3.98 17.39
C PRO A 274 -11.60 -3.42 16.06
N ILE A 275 -11.31 -4.13 14.96
CA ILE A 275 -11.76 -3.75 13.61
C ILE A 275 -12.91 -4.65 13.15
N HIS A 276 -12.69 -5.96 13.18
CA HIS A 276 -13.64 -6.96 12.71
C HIS A 276 -14.21 -7.83 13.83
N GLU A 277 -14.28 -7.32 15.05
CA GLU A 277 -14.80 -8.08 16.19
C GLU A 277 -16.25 -8.58 15.95
N HIS A 278 -17.04 -7.82 15.21
CA HIS A 278 -18.38 -8.19 14.78
C HIS A 278 -18.42 -9.44 13.88
N LEU A 279 -17.29 -9.85 13.26
CA LEU A 279 -17.16 -11.07 12.46
C LEU A 279 -16.84 -12.32 13.29
N ARG A 280 -16.48 -12.17 14.58
CA ARG A 280 -16.11 -13.31 15.44
C ARG A 280 -17.17 -14.42 15.48
N PRO A 281 -18.48 -14.13 15.52
CA PRO A 281 -19.52 -15.18 15.45
C PRO A 281 -19.63 -15.87 14.08
N ARG A 282 -19.06 -15.27 13.02
CA ARG A 282 -19.18 -15.72 11.63
C ARG A 282 -17.86 -16.20 11.03
N LEU A 283 -16.89 -16.60 11.87
CA LEU A 283 -15.59 -17.08 11.40
C LEU A 283 -15.69 -18.32 10.51
N CYS A 284 -16.69 -19.19 10.74
CA CYS A 284 -16.94 -20.34 9.86
C CYS A 284 -17.29 -19.86 8.44
N ASP A 285 -18.22 -18.90 8.30
CA ASP A 285 -18.63 -18.38 7.01
C ASP A 285 -17.45 -17.70 6.29
N THR A 286 -16.62 -16.94 7.05
CA THR A 286 -15.43 -16.27 6.49
C THR A 286 -14.33 -17.24 6.10
N TYR A 287 -14.27 -18.40 6.75
CA TYR A 287 -13.35 -19.49 6.39
C TYR A 287 -13.82 -20.21 5.11
N GLU A 288 -15.12 -20.51 5.00
CA GLU A 288 -15.70 -21.18 3.83
C GLU A 288 -15.59 -20.36 2.53
N ASN A 289 -15.61 -19.03 2.62
CA ASN A 289 -15.46 -18.13 1.48
C ASN A 289 -14.04 -17.55 1.31
N ASP A 290 -13.05 -18.09 2.01
CA ASP A 290 -11.62 -17.67 2.01
C ASP A 290 -11.37 -16.23 2.48
N SER A 291 -12.37 -15.49 2.97
CA SER A 291 -12.19 -14.09 3.38
C SER A 291 -11.34 -13.95 4.66
N ILE A 292 -11.30 -14.98 5.49
CA ILE A 292 -10.47 -14.98 6.71
C ILE A 292 -8.96 -14.85 6.40
N PHE A 293 -8.56 -15.19 5.16
CA PHE A 293 -7.17 -15.11 4.70
C PHE A 293 -6.83 -13.78 4.01
N ASP A 294 -7.76 -12.81 4.00
CA ASP A 294 -7.54 -11.51 3.41
C ASP A 294 -6.43 -10.74 4.16
N LYS A 295 -5.39 -10.35 3.42
CA LYS A 295 -4.23 -9.65 3.97
C LYS A 295 -4.46 -8.13 3.92
N PHE A 296 -5.13 -7.60 4.94
CA PHE A 296 -5.29 -6.16 5.09
C PHE A 296 -3.98 -5.49 5.50
N GLU A 297 -3.63 -4.41 4.85
CA GLU A 297 -2.50 -3.57 5.22
C GLU A 297 -2.89 -2.57 6.32
N VAL A 298 -1.88 -2.03 6.98
CA VAL A 298 -1.99 -0.99 7.99
C VAL A 298 -0.90 0.04 7.79
N VAL A 299 -1.19 1.31 8.01
CA VAL A 299 -0.21 2.40 7.86
C VAL A 299 -0.37 3.44 8.97
N PHE A 300 0.75 4.03 9.40
CA PHE A 300 0.74 5.22 10.23
C PHE A 300 0.53 6.47 9.39
N SER A 301 -0.03 7.53 10.01
CA SER A 301 0.08 8.91 9.52
C SER A 301 1.54 9.38 9.59
N GLY A 302 1.87 10.45 8.86
CA GLY A 302 3.24 10.99 8.84
C GLY A 302 3.78 11.41 10.21
N ASP A 303 2.90 11.85 11.10
CA ASP A 303 3.18 12.25 12.49
C ASP A 303 3.09 11.10 13.51
N ALA A 304 2.69 9.90 13.07
CA ALA A 304 2.40 8.73 13.90
C ALA A 304 1.26 8.92 14.92
N GLU A 305 0.48 10.00 14.82
CA GLU A 305 -0.67 10.23 15.70
C GLU A 305 -1.89 9.37 15.35
N ASN A 306 -1.98 8.90 14.10
CA ASN A 306 -3.09 8.11 13.62
C ASN A 306 -2.62 6.84 12.89
N VAL A 307 -3.49 5.83 12.91
CA VAL A 307 -3.33 4.57 12.19
C VAL A 307 -4.51 4.39 11.24
N MET A 308 -4.25 3.99 10.00
CA MET A 308 -5.27 3.70 9.01
C MET A 308 -5.21 2.24 8.60
N THR A 309 -6.38 1.62 8.46
CA THR A 309 -6.52 0.24 7.94
C THR A 309 -7.78 0.10 7.08
N GLY A 310 -7.76 -0.88 6.20
CA GLY A 310 -8.90 -1.20 5.35
C GLY A 310 -9.84 -2.26 5.93
N SER A 311 -11.00 -2.38 5.30
CA SER A 311 -12.04 -3.32 5.67
C SER A 311 -12.89 -3.72 4.46
N TYR A 312 -13.97 -4.44 4.71
CA TYR A 312 -14.99 -4.81 3.73
C TYR A 312 -15.94 -3.66 3.39
N ASN A 313 -16.82 -3.87 2.41
CA ASN A 313 -17.76 -2.86 1.89
C ASN A 313 -17.09 -1.59 1.34
N ASN A 314 -15.81 -1.68 0.90
CA ASN A 314 -14.98 -0.54 0.55
C ASN A 314 -14.84 0.49 1.69
N ASN A 315 -14.91 0.04 2.94
CA ASN A 315 -14.66 0.88 4.10
C ASN A 315 -13.18 0.89 4.45
N PHE A 316 -12.71 2.00 4.97
CA PHE A 316 -11.42 2.13 5.64
C PHE A 316 -11.61 2.99 6.89
N MET A 317 -10.78 2.74 7.87
CA MET A 317 -10.90 3.35 9.17
C MET A 317 -9.61 4.04 9.56
N ILE A 318 -9.76 5.14 10.29
CA ILE A 318 -8.66 5.90 10.89
C ILE A 318 -8.91 5.98 12.39
N TYR A 319 -7.90 5.62 13.16
CA TYR A 319 -7.91 5.60 14.61
C TYR A 319 -6.73 6.39 15.17
N PRO A 320 -6.90 7.14 16.26
CA PRO A 320 -5.78 7.75 16.96
C PRO A 320 -4.90 6.69 17.64
N THR A 321 -3.61 6.90 17.61
CA THR A 321 -2.61 6.05 18.30
C THR A 321 -2.68 6.22 19.81
N ASP A 322 -3.07 7.41 20.28
CA ASP A 322 -3.20 7.77 21.68
C ASP A 322 -4.25 6.89 22.39
N GLN A 323 -3.89 6.37 23.57
CA GLN A 323 -4.76 5.49 24.38
C GLN A 323 -6.02 6.20 24.88
N GLU A 324 -5.91 7.50 25.18
CA GLU A 324 -7.01 8.26 25.78
C GLU A 324 -8.08 8.67 24.75
N LYS A 325 -7.77 8.57 23.46
CA LYS A 325 -8.66 8.99 22.38
C LYS A 325 -9.33 7.79 21.73
N ASP A 326 -10.65 7.66 21.88
CA ASP A 326 -11.46 6.60 21.24
C ASP A 326 -12.28 7.12 20.05
N THR A 327 -11.71 8.05 19.27
CA THR A 327 -12.40 8.54 18.08
C THR A 327 -12.15 7.61 16.91
N GLU A 328 -13.22 7.04 16.39
CA GLU A 328 -13.20 6.23 15.17
C GLU A 328 -13.69 7.06 13.98
N ILE A 329 -12.94 7.10 12.90
CA ILE A 329 -13.35 7.71 11.65
C ILE A 329 -13.50 6.59 10.62
N VAL A 330 -14.75 6.30 10.24
CA VAL A 330 -15.07 5.32 9.18
C VAL A 330 -15.42 6.08 7.92
N LEU A 331 -14.71 5.77 6.85
CA LEU A 331 -14.89 6.35 5.53
C LEU A 331 -15.17 5.25 4.51
N GLN A 332 -15.99 5.55 3.50
CA GLN A 332 -16.31 4.61 2.43
C GLN A 332 -15.86 5.17 1.08
N ALA A 333 -15.15 4.34 0.32
CA ALA A 333 -14.77 4.66 -1.05
C ALA A 333 -15.94 4.39 -2.00
N ASP A 334 -16.74 5.42 -2.29
CA ASP A 334 -17.84 5.36 -3.25
C ASP A 334 -17.62 6.32 -4.43
N LYS A 335 -17.87 5.81 -5.65
CA LYS A 335 -17.79 6.63 -6.89
C LYS A 335 -18.71 7.84 -6.88
N SER A 336 -19.83 7.78 -6.16
CA SER A 336 -20.80 8.86 -6.08
C SER A 336 -20.31 10.05 -5.24
N ALA A 337 -19.50 9.79 -4.22
CA ALA A 337 -18.98 10.81 -3.31
C ALA A 337 -18.00 11.79 -4.00
N PHE A 338 -17.39 11.38 -5.10
CA PHE A 338 -16.39 12.16 -5.84
C PHE A 338 -16.94 12.91 -7.05
N LYS A 339 -18.24 12.83 -7.33
CA LYS A 339 -18.88 13.75 -8.28
C LYS A 339 -18.98 15.11 -7.60
N ALA A 340 -18.15 16.05 -8.03
CA ALA A 340 -18.26 17.44 -7.61
C ALA A 340 -19.73 17.88 -7.70
N LYS A 341 -20.40 18.13 -6.58
CA LYS A 341 -21.67 18.82 -6.55
C LYS A 341 -21.42 20.18 -7.22
N LYS A 342 -21.96 20.40 -8.42
CA LYS A 342 -22.04 21.75 -8.97
C LYS A 342 -22.78 22.57 -7.93
N VAL A 343 -22.05 23.45 -7.25
CA VAL A 343 -22.64 24.48 -6.39
C VAL A 343 -23.51 25.31 -7.34
N GLY A 344 -24.83 25.19 -7.20
CA GLY A 344 -25.77 25.99 -7.94
C GLY A 344 -25.48 27.45 -7.65
N VAL A 345 -25.26 28.22 -8.70
CA VAL A 345 -25.17 29.68 -8.62
C VAL A 345 -26.42 30.18 -7.89
N PRO A 346 -26.29 31.01 -6.83
CA PRO A 346 -27.46 31.56 -6.16
C PRO A 346 -28.25 32.40 -7.15
N THR A 347 -29.44 31.97 -7.50
CA THR A 347 -30.41 32.81 -8.22
C THR A 347 -30.86 33.96 -7.31
N PRO A 348 -30.84 35.20 -7.78
CA PRO A 348 -31.31 36.33 -6.94
C PRO A 348 -32.80 36.16 -6.63
N MET A 349 -33.12 36.27 -5.33
CA MET A 349 -34.47 36.26 -4.85
C MET A 349 -35.25 37.44 -5.43
N ASN A 350 -36.20 37.13 -6.29
CA ASN A 350 -37.24 38.10 -6.70
C ASN A 350 -38.31 38.11 -5.63
N ARG A 351 -38.45 39.25 -4.92
CA ARG A 351 -39.58 39.54 -3.99
C ARG A 351 -40.85 39.75 -4.83
N GLY A 352 -41.87 38.97 -4.56
CA GLY A 352 -43.20 39.23 -5.13
C GLY A 352 -44.27 38.27 -4.64
N ALA A 353 -44.95 38.68 -3.62
CA ALA A 353 -46.41 38.60 -3.35
C ALA A 353 -47.19 37.27 -3.32
N ASN A 354 -47.75 37.02 -2.16
CA ASN A 354 -49.12 36.58 -1.83
C ASN A 354 -49.71 35.25 -2.35
N GLY A 355 -50.16 34.40 -1.38
CA GLY A 355 -51.25 33.46 -1.60
C GLY A 355 -51.35 32.32 -0.61
N LYS A 356 -51.98 32.56 0.52
CA LYS A 356 -52.90 31.73 1.34
C LYS A 356 -52.82 30.18 1.40
N LYS A 357 -52.63 29.72 2.66
CA LYS A 357 -53.44 28.72 3.44
C LYS A 357 -53.44 27.25 2.99
N ASN A 358 -52.98 26.33 3.78
CA ASN A 358 -53.62 25.59 4.90
C ASN A 358 -52.82 24.37 5.32
N GLY A 359 -52.79 24.11 6.62
CA GLY A 359 -53.00 22.79 7.19
C GLY A 359 -51.82 22.20 7.97
N SER A 360 -51.73 22.57 9.23
CA SER A 360 -51.39 21.83 10.44
C SER A 360 -50.63 20.47 10.32
N ARG A 361 -49.46 20.39 10.99
CA ARG A 361 -49.33 19.62 12.24
C ARG A 361 -47.92 19.79 12.82
N SER A 362 -47.95 20.11 14.10
CA SER A 362 -46.86 20.15 15.05
C SER A 362 -45.99 18.91 15.08
N THR A 363 -44.69 19.08 15.05
CA THR A 363 -43.77 18.21 15.79
C THR A 363 -42.68 19.06 16.43
N SER A 364 -42.51 18.85 17.71
CA SER A 364 -41.60 19.48 18.66
C SER A 364 -40.14 19.29 18.28
N PRO A 365 -39.23 20.18 18.73
CA PRO A 365 -37.80 20.02 18.53
C PRO A 365 -37.27 18.92 19.46
N VAL A 366 -36.81 17.85 18.90
CA VAL A 366 -36.02 16.83 19.61
C VAL A 366 -34.60 17.38 19.73
N GLY A 367 -34.09 17.44 20.95
CA GLY A 367 -32.76 17.86 21.31
C GLY A 367 -31.66 16.96 20.71
N PRO A 368 -30.37 17.33 20.87
CA PRO A 368 -29.27 16.58 20.28
C PRO A 368 -29.10 15.23 21.00
N GLY A 369 -29.82 14.25 20.48
CA GLY A 369 -29.70 12.86 20.90
C GLY A 369 -28.47 12.21 20.28
N SER A 370 -27.74 11.54 21.15
CA SER A 370 -26.64 10.60 20.89
C SER A 370 -26.68 9.99 19.50
N ARG A 371 -25.58 10.12 18.73
CA ARG A 371 -25.31 9.31 17.56
C ARG A 371 -25.37 7.84 17.99
N MET A 372 -26.49 7.18 17.72
CA MET A 372 -26.53 5.75 17.70
C MET A 372 -25.44 5.26 16.74
N LYS A 373 -24.47 4.48 17.24
CA LYS A 373 -23.64 3.61 16.42
C LYS A 373 -24.63 2.84 15.54
N LYS A 374 -24.57 3.09 14.23
CA LYS A 374 -25.25 2.25 13.26
C LYS A 374 -24.51 0.92 13.33
N GLU A 375 -25.06 -0.04 14.07
CA GLU A 375 -24.64 -1.43 13.94
C GLU A 375 -24.75 -1.73 12.45
N THR A 376 -23.61 -1.91 11.80
CA THR A 376 -23.57 -2.44 10.45
C THR A 376 -24.18 -3.84 10.58
N ASP A 377 -25.35 -4.04 10.00
CA ASP A 377 -25.97 -5.37 9.90
C ASP A 377 -24.92 -6.33 9.37
N ALA A 378 -24.42 -7.20 10.25
CA ALA A 378 -23.38 -8.19 9.90
C ALA A 378 -23.82 -9.06 8.71
N ASP A 379 -25.12 -9.12 8.45
CA ASP A 379 -25.72 -9.88 7.35
C ASP A 379 -25.59 -9.25 5.95
N GLN A 380 -25.12 -7.99 5.86
CA GLN A 380 -24.99 -7.27 4.59
C GLN A 380 -23.54 -6.98 4.17
N ILE A 381 -22.58 -7.76 4.67
CA ILE A 381 -21.17 -7.55 4.31
C ILE A 381 -20.88 -8.19 2.96
N ASP A 382 -20.43 -7.36 2.01
CA ASP A 382 -19.93 -7.80 0.70
C ASP A 382 -18.41 -8.02 0.79
N PHE A 383 -17.99 -9.26 0.94
CA PHE A 383 -16.57 -9.65 1.04
C PHE A 383 -15.78 -9.44 -0.26
N ASN A 384 -16.45 -9.22 -1.40
CA ASN A 384 -15.79 -8.90 -2.66
C ASN A 384 -15.36 -7.43 -2.72
N LYS A 385 -16.03 -6.55 -1.97
CA LYS A 385 -15.68 -5.13 -1.86
C LYS A 385 -14.78 -4.92 -0.66
N LYS A 386 -13.48 -4.94 -0.87
CA LYS A 386 -12.48 -4.82 0.18
C LYS A 386 -11.38 -3.85 -0.21
N ILE A 387 -10.81 -3.17 0.79
CA ILE A 387 -9.65 -2.31 0.66
C ILE A 387 -8.49 -3.00 1.33
N LEU A 388 -7.59 -3.58 0.52
CA LEU A 388 -6.41 -4.29 1.01
C LEU A 388 -5.17 -3.40 1.05
N HIS A 389 -5.02 -2.48 0.08
CA HIS A 389 -3.82 -1.67 -0.09
C HIS A 389 -4.10 -0.20 0.12
N MET A 390 -3.24 0.45 0.88
CA MET A 390 -3.35 1.86 1.19
C MET A 390 -1.97 2.48 1.46
N SER A 391 -1.91 3.79 1.35
CA SER A 391 -0.70 4.55 1.64
C SER A 391 -1.07 5.91 2.22
N TRP A 392 -0.37 6.32 3.24
CA TRP A 392 -0.42 7.67 3.80
C TRP A 392 0.81 8.43 3.37
N HIS A 393 0.64 9.68 2.93
CA HIS A 393 1.78 10.51 2.55
C HIS A 393 2.61 10.87 3.79
N PRO A 394 3.95 10.73 3.76
CA PRO A 394 4.78 10.90 4.96
C PRO A 394 4.85 12.33 5.50
N TYR A 395 4.53 13.34 4.69
CA TYR A 395 4.66 14.76 5.04
C TYR A 395 3.39 15.58 4.82
N GLU A 396 2.41 15.05 4.12
CA GLU A 396 1.17 15.73 3.80
C GLU A 396 -0.01 14.90 4.30
N ASP A 397 -1.10 15.56 4.70
CA ASP A 397 -2.32 14.89 5.11
C ASP A 397 -3.10 14.33 3.91
N SER A 398 -2.43 13.60 3.06
CA SER A 398 -3.02 12.95 1.90
C SER A 398 -2.88 11.44 1.99
N ILE A 399 -3.96 10.75 1.62
CA ILE A 399 -4.03 9.28 1.63
C ILE A 399 -4.37 8.76 0.25
N ALA A 400 -3.88 7.57 -0.08
CA ALA A 400 -4.25 6.84 -1.27
C ALA A 400 -4.77 5.45 -0.87
N ILE A 401 -5.91 5.06 -1.42
CA ILE A 401 -6.53 3.77 -1.19
C ILE A 401 -6.83 3.06 -2.51
N ALA A 402 -6.66 1.75 -2.54
CA ALA A 402 -7.04 0.90 -3.66
C ALA A 402 -8.33 0.16 -3.31
N ALA A 403 -9.44 0.52 -3.98
CA ALA A 403 -10.72 -0.14 -3.81
C ALA A 403 -11.14 -0.80 -5.11
N THR A 404 -11.29 -2.11 -5.11
CA THR A 404 -11.60 -2.92 -6.29
C THR A 404 -10.65 -2.63 -7.47
N ASN A 405 -11.14 -2.13 -8.58
CA ASN A 405 -10.36 -1.79 -9.77
C ASN A 405 -9.96 -0.30 -9.88
N ASN A 406 -10.07 0.45 -8.78
CA ASN A 406 -9.81 1.89 -8.77
C ASN A 406 -8.86 2.26 -7.63
N VAL A 407 -7.98 3.21 -7.90
CA VAL A 407 -7.18 3.88 -6.88
C VAL A 407 -7.77 5.25 -6.61
N TRP A 408 -8.07 5.54 -5.36
CA TRP A 408 -8.68 6.78 -4.92
C TRP A 408 -7.70 7.57 -4.07
N PRO A 409 -7.28 8.74 -4.54
CA PRO A 409 -6.64 9.72 -3.66
C PRO A 409 -7.71 10.56 -2.98
N LEU A 410 -7.62 10.69 -1.69
CA LEU A 410 -8.46 11.56 -0.90
C LEU A 410 -7.61 12.72 -0.41
N PRO A 411 -7.95 13.97 -0.80
CA PRO A 411 -7.39 15.14 -0.14
C PRO A 411 -8.04 15.31 1.24
N PRO A 412 -7.32 15.81 2.22
CA PRO A 412 -7.94 16.41 3.38
C PRO A 412 -8.82 17.57 2.89
N SER A 413 -9.88 17.84 3.61
CA SER A 413 -10.97 18.74 3.20
C SER A 413 -10.57 20.18 2.87
N HIS A 414 -9.28 20.54 2.90
CA HIS A 414 -8.76 21.90 2.66
C HIS A 414 -7.36 22.01 2.03
N LEU A 415 -6.76 20.98 1.43
CA LEU A 415 -5.41 21.11 0.84
C LEU A 415 -5.29 20.51 -0.57
N TYR A 416 -4.66 21.28 -1.45
CA TYR A 416 -4.45 21.00 -2.88
C TYR A 416 -3.48 19.85 -3.12
N LEU A 417 -3.84 19.00 -4.07
CA LEU A 417 -3.16 17.76 -4.44
C LEU A 417 -2.19 17.92 -5.59
N HIS A 418 -1.03 17.26 -5.48
CA HIS A 418 -0.34 16.71 -6.64
C HIS A 418 -0.27 15.19 -6.56
N LEU A 419 -0.96 14.54 -7.45
CA LEU A 419 -1.18 13.12 -7.51
C LEU A 419 -0.27 12.42 -8.50
N ILE A 420 0.39 11.34 -8.07
CA ILE A 420 0.93 10.33 -9.01
C ILE A 420 -0.06 9.17 -9.05
N VAL A 421 -0.85 9.11 -10.12
CA VAL A 421 -1.77 7.99 -10.39
C VAL A 421 -0.99 6.88 -11.09
N VAL A 422 -0.76 5.78 -10.42
CA VAL A 422 -0.36 4.53 -11.07
C VAL A 422 -1.65 3.79 -11.46
N ARG A 423 -2.03 3.88 -12.73
CA ARG A 423 -3.09 3.03 -13.30
C ARG A 423 -2.48 1.66 -13.59
N GLY A 424 -2.73 0.69 -12.75
CA GLY A 424 -2.57 -0.72 -13.05
C GLY A 424 -3.87 -1.30 -13.57
N ASN A 425 -3.88 -1.80 -14.81
CA ASN A 425 -4.92 -2.74 -15.24
C ASN A 425 -4.65 -4.04 -14.50
N ILE A 426 -5.53 -4.38 -13.58
CA ILE A 426 -5.58 -5.70 -12.97
C ILE A 426 -6.73 -6.41 -13.68
N ASN A 427 -6.39 -7.31 -14.61
CA ASN A 427 -7.29 -8.37 -15.08
C ASN A 427 -7.22 -9.53 -14.10
#